data_f4c63b724f654faa4fc6ee3ff19d4457
#
_entry.id   f4c63b724f654faa4fc6ee3ff19d4457
#
_cell.length_a   1.000
_cell.length_b   1.000
_cell.length_c   1.000
_cell.angle_alpha   90.00
_cell.angle_beta   90.00
_cell.angle_gamma   90.00
#
_symmetry.space_group_name_H-M   'P 1'
#
loop_
_entity.id
_entity.type
_entity.pdbx_description
1 polymer ?
#
loop_
_entity_poly.entity_id
_entity_poly.type
_entity_poly.pdbx_seq_one_letter_code
_entity_poly.pdbx_strand_id
1 'polypeptide(L)'
;MDNKIGIVFINGAGLNSSIWSDVEKKMDYPMLKIDFPNRKLENNPNANLTFDDYISKTIEEIKNWEKGNLVIVAHSIGAFVGLKVAEQFKDEVKGFVAIGSVVPKSKQSFVSSLPFPQKFILPIVLSLFGTKPPKKSIETGLCSDLPPEITSKIVNEFTPEAKALYTTKITFNLPDTKRLYIKLINDKSMPTDLQDEMAKKLNATEIQIINSGHLPMLSKPKELADILSDFINEI
;
A
#
# COMPACT_ATOMS: atom_id res chain seq x y z
N MET A 1 -26.35 14.48 -3.38
CA MET A 1 -25.12 13.70 -3.51
C MET A 1 -24.99 12.85 -2.25
N ASP A 2 -24.73 11.57 -2.42
CA ASP A 2 -24.55 10.64 -1.30
C ASP A 2 -23.29 11.07 -0.52
N ASN A 3 -23.47 11.52 0.74
CA ASN A 3 -22.41 12.10 1.56
C ASN A 3 -21.58 11.01 2.28
N LYS A 4 -21.76 9.72 1.90
CA LYS A 4 -20.99 8.62 2.46
C LYS A 4 -19.53 8.71 2.03
N ILE A 5 -18.63 8.53 2.99
CA ILE A 5 -17.19 8.41 2.73
C ILE A 5 -16.92 7.20 1.84
N GLY A 6 -16.14 7.40 0.79
CA GLY A 6 -15.63 6.34 -0.06
C GLY A 6 -14.22 5.92 0.34
N ILE A 7 -13.93 4.64 0.30
CA ILE A 7 -12.61 4.10 0.66
C ILE A 7 -11.84 3.75 -0.62
N VAL A 8 -10.65 4.31 -0.78
CA VAL A 8 -9.73 3.98 -1.88
C VAL A 8 -8.62 3.09 -1.35
N PHE A 9 -8.60 1.83 -1.79
CA PHE A 9 -7.55 0.87 -1.44
C PHE A 9 -6.43 0.87 -2.47
N ILE A 10 -5.19 1.07 -2.02
CA ILE A 10 -3.99 1.08 -2.86
C ILE A 10 -3.06 -0.05 -2.40
N ASN A 11 -2.76 -0.97 -3.29
CA ASN A 11 -2.00 -2.19 -3.02
C ASN A 11 -0.50 -1.94 -2.79
N GLY A 12 0.15 -2.91 -2.15
CA GLY A 12 1.60 -3.08 -2.21
C GLY A 12 2.07 -3.61 -3.57
N ALA A 13 3.38 -3.62 -3.78
CA ALA A 13 4.00 -4.11 -5.01
C ALA A 13 3.63 -5.57 -5.30
N GLY A 14 3.40 -5.86 -6.57
CA GLY A 14 3.15 -7.20 -7.09
C GLY A 14 1.73 -7.73 -6.86
N LEU A 15 0.95 -7.07 -6.01
CA LEU A 15 -0.38 -7.51 -5.60
C LEU A 15 -1.48 -6.91 -6.49
N ASN A 16 -2.61 -7.56 -6.58
CA ASN A 16 -3.81 -7.06 -7.27
C ASN A 16 -4.93 -6.71 -6.27
N SER A 17 -5.95 -6.03 -6.75
CA SER A 17 -7.07 -5.53 -5.96
C SER A 17 -7.90 -6.60 -5.26
N SER A 18 -7.84 -7.87 -5.73
CA SER A 18 -8.60 -8.97 -5.14
C SER A 18 -8.20 -9.29 -3.68
N ILE A 19 -7.01 -8.86 -3.24
CA ILE A 19 -6.57 -9.06 -1.85
C ILE A 19 -7.49 -8.37 -0.83
N TRP A 20 -8.26 -7.36 -1.23
CA TRP A 20 -9.17 -6.61 -0.37
C TRP A 20 -10.58 -7.20 -0.29
N SER A 21 -10.87 -8.26 -1.07
CA SER A 21 -12.25 -8.76 -1.20
C SER A 21 -12.86 -9.27 0.11
N ASP A 22 -12.06 -9.79 1.03
CA ASP A 22 -12.57 -10.28 2.32
C ASP A 22 -12.74 -9.16 3.35
N VAL A 23 -12.02 -8.06 3.23
CA VAL A 23 -12.25 -6.82 3.98
C VAL A 23 -13.52 -6.14 3.48
N GLU A 24 -13.69 -6.00 2.15
CA GLU A 24 -14.87 -5.42 1.51
C GLU A 24 -16.18 -6.05 1.99
N LYS A 25 -16.24 -7.39 2.06
CA LYS A 25 -17.43 -8.12 2.55
C LYS A 25 -17.82 -7.81 4.00
N LYS A 26 -16.96 -7.14 4.77
CA LYS A 26 -17.13 -6.89 6.20
C LYS A 26 -17.41 -5.43 6.55
N MET A 27 -17.44 -4.57 5.55
CA MET A 27 -17.64 -3.13 5.71
C MET A 27 -18.80 -2.65 4.84
N ASP A 28 -19.60 -1.73 5.34
CA ASP A 28 -20.72 -1.11 4.60
C ASP A 28 -20.34 0.30 4.13
N TYR A 29 -19.31 0.38 3.28
CA TYR A 29 -18.83 1.62 2.67
C TYR A 29 -18.66 1.44 1.16
N PRO A 30 -18.86 2.48 0.35
CA PRO A 30 -18.40 2.47 -1.04
C PRO A 30 -16.89 2.28 -1.10
N MET A 31 -16.42 1.37 -1.96
CA MET A 31 -14.99 1.05 -2.06
C MET A 31 -14.50 1.07 -3.49
N LEU A 32 -13.35 1.69 -3.71
CA LEU A 32 -12.59 1.61 -4.94
C LEU A 32 -11.26 0.89 -4.64
N LYS A 33 -11.05 -0.24 -5.29
CA LYS A 33 -9.83 -1.05 -5.14
C LYS A 33 -8.96 -0.84 -6.37
N ILE A 34 -7.86 -0.13 -6.20
CA ILE A 34 -6.95 0.24 -7.30
C ILE A 34 -6.08 -0.96 -7.69
N ASP A 35 -6.08 -1.28 -8.97
CA ASP A 35 -5.06 -2.13 -9.58
C ASP A 35 -3.96 -1.25 -10.20
N PHE A 36 -2.71 -1.48 -9.83
CA PHE A 36 -1.58 -0.88 -10.53
C PHE A 36 -1.55 -1.33 -12.00
N PRO A 37 -0.90 -0.59 -12.90
CA PRO A 37 -0.95 -0.87 -14.33
C PRO A 37 -0.63 -2.34 -14.68
N ASN A 38 -1.24 -2.82 -15.77
CA ASN A 38 -0.89 -4.06 -16.46
C ASN A 38 -0.94 -5.35 -15.61
N ARG A 39 -1.85 -5.44 -14.63
CA ARG A 39 -1.98 -6.62 -13.73
C ARG A 39 -2.29 -7.94 -14.45
N LYS A 40 -2.85 -7.88 -15.65
CA LYS A 40 -3.33 -9.05 -16.40
C LYS A 40 -2.44 -9.41 -17.60
N LEU A 41 -1.32 -8.70 -17.79
CA LEU A 41 -0.43 -8.92 -18.91
C LEU A 41 0.76 -9.80 -18.53
N GLU A 42 1.25 -10.61 -19.48
CA GLU A 42 2.44 -11.46 -19.31
C GLU A 42 3.74 -10.69 -19.57
N ASN A 43 4.90 -11.27 -19.22
CA ASN A 43 6.24 -10.83 -19.60
C ASN A 43 6.68 -9.45 -19.08
N ASN A 44 6.54 -9.19 -17.76
CA ASN A 44 6.98 -7.95 -17.11
C ASN A 44 6.51 -6.69 -17.84
N PRO A 45 5.20 -6.50 -17.99
CA PRO A 45 4.61 -5.42 -18.79
C PRO A 45 4.89 -4.03 -18.21
N ASN A 46 5.36 -3.96 -16.98
CA ASN A 46 5.60 -2.71 -16.24
C ASN A 46 7.04 -2.19 -16.36
N ALA A 47 7.94 -2.89 -17.06
CA ALA A 47 9.38 -2.58 -17.05
C ALA A 47 9.71 -1.13 -17.41
N ASN A 48 8.94 -0.54 -18.33
CA ASN A 48 9.16 0.80 -18.87
C ASN A 48 8.24 1.88 -18.26
N LEU A 49 7.40 1.53 -17.28
CA LEU A 49 6.54 2.52 -16.64
C LEU A 49 7.35 3.47 -15.77
N THR A 50 6.93 4.72 -15.74
CA THR A 50 7.39 5.74 -14.81
C THR A 50 6.59 5.66 -13.50
N PHE A 51 7.04 6.38 -12.48
CA PHE A 51 6.25 6.52 -11.25
C PHE A 51 4.93 7.28 -11.51
N ASP A 52 4.95 8.24 -12.44
CA ASP A 52 3.79 9.06 -12.78
C ASP A 52 2.69 8.24 -13.48
N ASP A 53 3.02 7.13 -14.16
CA ASP A 53 2.02 6.24 -14.74
C ASP A 53 1.15 5.59 -13.66
N TYR A 54 1.73 5.21 -12.50
CA TYR A 54 0.98 4.70 -11.34
C TYR A 54 0.08 5.76 -10.74
N ILE A 55 0.57 6.99 -10.61
CA ILE A 55 -0.19 8.12 -10.08
C ILE A 55 -1.36 8.46 -11.01
N SER A 56 -1.08 8.64 -12.31
CA SER A 56 -2.07 9.05 -13.29
C SER A 56 -3.21 8.04 -13.39
N LYS A 57 -2.90 6.74 -13.42
CA LYS A 57 -3.91 5.68 -13.41
C LYS A 57 -4.77 5.73 -12.15
N THR A 58 -4.16 5.88 -10.99
CA THR A 58 -4.90 5.95 -9.72
C THR A 58 -5.81 7.18 -9.68
N ILE A 59 -5.32 8.35 -10.11
CA ILE A 59 -6.10 9.59 -10.17
C ILE A 59 -7.28 9.44 -11.14
N GLU A 60 -7.06 8.82 -12.31
CA GLU A 60 -8.11 8.59 -13.30
C GLU A 60 -9.24 7.72 -12.73
N GLU A 61 -8.91 6.61 -12.06
CA GLU A 61 -9.90 5.72 -11.46
C GLU A 61 -10.71 6.41 -10.36
N ILE A 62 -10.05 7.23 -9.51
CA ILE A 62 -10.73 8.00 -8.47
C ILE A 62 -11.67 9.05 -9.07
N LYS A 63 -11.23 9.79 -10.09
CA LYS A 63 -12.06 10.77 -10.78
C LYS A 63 -13.30 10.14 -11.42
N ASN A 64 -13.13 8.99 -12.06
CA ASN A 64 -14.23 8.25 -12.70
C ASN A 64 -15.21 7.66 -11.67
N TRP A 65 -14.79 7.51 -10.40
CA TRP A 65 -15.64 6.99 -9.34
C TRP A 65 -16.57 8.07 -8.73
N GLU A 66 -16.23 9.35 -8.93
CA GLU A 66 -17.09 10.52 -8.59
C GLU A 66 -17.54 10.58 -7.10
N LYS A 67 -16.69 10.15 -6.15
CA LYS A 67 -16.95 10.30 -4.72
C LYS A 67 -16.27 11.56 -4.17
N GLY A 68 -17.04 12.37 -3.42
CA GLY A 68 -16.57 13.67 -2.91
C GLY A 68 -15.81 13.60 -1.59
N ASN A 69 -15.99 12.56 -0.77
CA ASN A 69 -15.26 12.37 0.50
C ASN A 69 -14.54 11.04 0.47
N LEU A 70 -13.22 11.06 0.69
CA LEU A 70 -12.35 9.90 0.50
C LEU A 70 -11.55 9.58 1.75
N VAL A 71 -11.40 8.29 2.05
CA VAL A 71 -10.31 7.77 2.90
C VAL A 71 -9.38 6.94 2.03
N ILE A 72 -8.11 7.30 2.00
CA ILE A 72 -7.08 6.54 1.28
C ILE A 72 -6.49 5.51 2.24
N VAL A 73 -6.58 4.23 1.88
CA VAL A 73 -5.97 3.11 2.61
C VAL A 73 -4.86 2.53 1.74
N ALA A 74 -3.62 2.76 2.16
CA ALA A 74 -2.43 2.41 1.40
C ALA A 74 -1.61 1.33 2.12
N HIS A 75 -1.28 0.25 1.41
CA HIS A 75 -0.50 -0.85 1.92
C HIS A 75 0.93 -0.84 1.37
N SER A 76 1.92 -1.04 2.24
CA SER A 76 3.33 -1.22 1.84
C SER A 76 3.85 -0.05 0.98
N ILE A 77 4.42 -0.31 -0.21
CA ILE A 77 4.86 0.73 -1.16
C ILE A 77 3.70 1.55 -1.74
N GLY A 78 2.47 1.06 -1.64
CA GLY A 78 1.27 1.80 -2.05
C GLY A 78 1.13 3.16 -1.36
N ALA A 79 1.76 3.35 -0.18
CA ALA A 79 1.78 4.65 0.49
C ALA A 79 2.48 5.75 -0.33
N PHE A 80 3.48 5.41 -1.17
CA PHE A 80 4.12 6.37 -2.07
C PHE A 80 3.13 6.92 -3.11
N VAL A 81 2.34 6.05 -3.70
CA VAL A 81 1.27 6.43 -4.62
C VAL A 81 0.18 7.18 -3.88
N GLY A 82 -0.28 6.64 -2.74
CA GLY A 82 -1.34 7.22 -1.93
C GLY A 82 -1.05 8.65 -1.45
N LEU A 83 0.18 8.94 -1.01
CA LEU A 83 0.58 10.28 -0.57
C LEU A 83 0.57 11.29 -1.73
N LYS A 84 0.99 10.90 -2.93
CA LYS A 84 0.91 11.76 -4.12
C LYS A 84 -0.52 11.97 -4.59
N VAL A 85 -1.33 10.94 -4.52
CA VAL A 85 -2.76 11.02 -4.85
C VAL A 85 -3.50 11.90 -3.84
N ALA A 86 -3.19 11.80 -2.55
CA ALA A 86 -3.78 12.65 -1.51
C ALA A 86 -3.53 14.15 -1.76
N GLU A 87 -2.37 14.54 -2.31
CA GLU A 87 -2.12 15.94 -2.71
C GLU A 87 -3.10 16.43 -3.79
N GLN A 88 -3.43 15.56 -4.76
CA GLN A 88 -4.35 15.92 -5.85
C GLN A 88 -5.79 16.06 -5.37
N PHE A 89 -6.19 15.30 -4.37
CA PHE A 89 -7.54 15.28 -3.80
C PHE A 89 -7.57 15.84 -2.38
N LYS A 90 -6.76 16.88 -2.10
CA LYS A 90 -6.57 17.44 -0.74
C LYS A 90 -7.86 17.85 -0.04
N ASP A 91 -8.85 18.36 -0.81
CA ASP A 91 -10.11 18.88 -0.27
C ASP A 91 -11.13 17.73 -0.05
N GLU A 92 -10.97 16.63 -0.77
CA GLU A 92 -11.83 15.42 -0.69
C GLU A 92 -11.30 14.40 0.32
N VAL A 93 -9.97 14.32 0.54
CA VAL A 93 -9.36 13.35 1.44
C VAL A 93 -9.60 13.72 2.89
N LYS A 94 -10.41 12.92 3.59
CA LYS A 94 -10.79 13.10 5.00
C LYS A 94 -9.96 12.25 5.96
N GLY A 95 -9.31 11.20 5.45
CA GLY A 95 -8.45 10.33 6.23
C GLY A 95 -7.39 9.64 5.39
N PHE A 96 -6.24 9.33 5.99
CA PHE A 96 -5.18 8.56 5.37
C PHE A 96 -4.74 7.41 6.28
N VAL A 97 -4.79 6.19 5.78
CA VAL A 97 -4.38 4.98 6.51
C VAL A 97 -3.18 4.34 5.82
N ALA A 98 -2.11 4.11 6.56
CA ALA A 98 -0.92 3.38 6.11
C ALA A 98 -0.83 2.03 6.83
N ILE A 99 -0.81 0.92 6.09
CA ILE A 99 -0.78 -0.44 6.63
C ILE A 99 0.57 -1.09 6.33
N GLY A 100 1.41 -1.36 7.33
CA GLY A 100 2.74 -1.95 7.14
C GLY A 100 3.54 -1.23 6.05
N SER A 101 3.46 0.08 6.00
CA SER A 101 3.90 0.89 4.86
C SER A 101 5.23 1.57 5.09
N VAL A 102 6.01 1.73 4.02
CA VAL A 102 7.16 2.64 4.01
C VAL A 102 6.67 4.05 3.70
N VAL A 103 6.90 4.98 4.61
CA VAL A 103 6.58 6.39 4.45
C VAL A 103 7.87 7.17 4.21
N PRO A 104 8.04 7.85 3.06
CA PRO A 104 9.25 8.61 2.80
C PRO A 104 9.27 9.94 3.57
N LYS A 105 10.46 10.50 3.75
CA LYS A 105 10.58 11.95 3.87
C LYS A 105 10.53 12.58 2.48
N SER A 106 10.22 13.87 2.39
CA SER A 106 10.27 14.58 1.11
C SER A 106 11.64 14.41 0.43
N LYS A 107 11.65 14.23 -0.89
CA LYS A 107 12.82 13.95 -1.74
C LYS A 107 13.45 12.57 -1.50
N GLN A 108 12.74 11.62 -0.91
CA GLN A 108 13.16 10.23 -0.81
C GLN A 108 12.40 9.34 -1.79
N SER A 109 13.04 8.23 -2.19
CA SER A 109 12.45 7.10 -2.87
C SER A 109 12.13 5.98 -1.86
N PHE A 110 11.39 4.95 -2.27
CA PHE A 110 11.18 3.76 -1.45
C PHE A 110 12.52 3.20 -0.95
N VAL A 111 13.45 2.96 -1.88
CA VAL A 111 14.77 2.41 -1.55
C VAL A 111 15.51 3.29 -0.55
N SER A 112 15.56 4.60 -0.77
CA SER A 112 16.29 5.51 0.12
C SER A 112 15.62 5.73 1.48
N SER A 113 14.37 5.31 1.63
CA SER A 113 13.61 5.37 2.88
C SER A 113 13.87 4.18 3.80
N LEU A 114 14.50 3.11 3.27
CA LEU A 114 14.85 1.91 4.03
C LEU A 114 16.10 2.15 4.90
N PRO A 115 16.25 1.40 6.01
CA PRO A 115 17.41 1.49 6.86
C PRO A 115 18.67 0.90 6.20
N PHE A 116 19.82 1.11 6.85
CA PHE A 116 21.06 0.38 6.52
C PHE A 116 20.91 -1.10 6.97
N PRO A 117 21.39 -2.10 6.17
CA PRO A 117 22.07 -1.97 4.87
C PRO A 117 21.10 -2.01 3.67
N GLN A 118 19.79 -2.22 3.87
CA GLN A 118 18.80 -2.50 2.81
C GLN A 118 18.78 -1.42 1.73
N LYS A 119 18.90 -0.14 2.09
CA LYS A 119 18.92 0.98 1.12
C LYS A 119 20.07 0.92 0.10
N PHE A 120 21.14 0.17 0.39
CA PHE A 120 22.26 -0.02 -0.54
C PHE A 120 22.16 -1.35 -1.30
N ILE A 121 21.63 -2.38 -0.67
CA ILE A 121 21.52 -3.72 -1.26
C ILE A 121 20.39 -3.77 -2.27
N LEU A 122 19.21 -3.21 -1.93
CA LEU A 122 18.02 -3.32 -2.77
C LEU A 122 18.21 -2.72 -4.18
N PRO A 123 18.84 -1.55 -4.39
CA PRO A 123 19.12 -1.06 -5.75
C PRO A 123 19.92 -2.01 -6.60
N ILE A 124 20.92 -2.68 -6.02
CA ILE A 124 21.75 -3.66 -6.71
C ILE A 124 20.90 -4.87 -7.10
N VAL A 125 20.09 -5.38 -6.16
CA VAL A 125 19.16 -6.50 -6.41
C VAL A 125 18.18 -6.16 -7.53
N LEU A 126 17.55 -4.98 -7.46
CA LEU A 126 16.61 -4.51 -8.51
C LEU A 126 17.30 -4.34 -9.86
N SER A 127 18.59 -3.99 -9.88
CA SER A 127 19.33 -3.83 -11.14
C SER A 127 19.67 -5.17 -11.78
N LEU A 128 20.08 -6.14 -10.98
CA LEU A 128 20.58 -7.44 -11.48
C LEU A 128 19.47 -8.46 -11.71
N PHE A 129 18.45 -8.46 -10.86
CA PHE A 129 17.42 -9.52 -10.83
C PHE A 129 16.00 -8.99 -11.13
N GLY A 130 15.83 -7.67 -11.32
CA GLY A 130 14.52 -7.06 -11.55
C GLY A 130 13.69 -6.92 -10.28
N THR A 131 12.37 -6.73 -10.47
CA THR A 131 11.44 -6.37 -9.40
C THR A 131 10.54 -7.52 -8.94
N LYS A 132 10.68 -8.70 -9.54
CA LYS A 132 10.01 -9.93 -9.05
C LYS A 132 10.89 -10.63 -8.04
N PRO A 133 10.51 -10.66 -6.75
CA PRO A 133 11.29 -11.39 -5.77
C PRO A 133 11.30 -12.90 -6.07
N PRO A 134 12.34 -13.64 -5.64
CA PRO A 134 12.32 -15.08 -5.68
C PRO A 134 11.08 -15.63 -4.95
N LYS A 135 10.51 -16.72 -5.46
CA LYS A 135 9.34 -17.38 -4.85
C LYS A 135 9.47 -17.55 -3.34
N LYS A 136 10.61 -18.05 -2.87
CA LYS A 136 10.91 -18.25 -1.45
C LYS A 136 10.79 -16.95 -0.64
N SER A 137 11.21 -15.81 -1.19
CA SER A 137 11.11 -14.51 -0.52
C SER A 137 9.66 -14.03 -0.40
N ILE A 138 8.83 -14.30 -1.40
CA ILE A 138 7.38 -14.02 -1.33
C ILE A 138 6.74 -14.90 -0.23
N GLU A 139 7.02 -16.20 -0.24
CA GLU A 139 6.47 -17.16 0.73
C GLU A 139 6.84 -16.79 2.17
N THR A 140 8.11 -16.54 2.44
CA THR A 140 8.62 -16.32 3.80
C THR A 140 8.53 -14.87 4.29
N GLY A 141 8.45 -13.91 3.39
CA GLY A 141 8.31 -12.49 3.69
C GLY A 141 6.84 -12.06 3.68
N LEU A 142 6.27 -11.96 2.48
CA LEU A 142 4.92 -11.42 2.31
C LEU A 142 3.83 -12.35 2.87
N CYS A 143 3.97 -13.66 2.68
CA CYS A 143 2.96 -14.66 2.98
C CYS A 143 3.27 -15.48 4.24
N SER A 144 4.11 -14.96 5.14
CA SER A 144 4.66 -15.72 6.28
C SER A 144 3.63 -16.30 7.25
N ASP A 145 2.41 -15.75 7.29
CA ASP A 145 1.29 -16.16 8.15
C ASP A 145 0.06 -16.63 7.37
N LEU A 146 0.20 -16.88 6.05
CA LEU A 146 -0.91 -17.27 5.20
C LEU A 146 -0.92 -18.81 4.93
N PRO A 147 -2.11 -19.40 4.72
CA PRO A 147 -2.25 -20.78 4.28
C PRO A 147 -1.56 -21.05 2.93
N PRO A 148 -1.10 -22.28 2.67
CA PRO A 148 -0.37 -22.65 1.45
C PRO A 148 -1.12 -22.34 0.15
N GLU A 149 -2.45 -22.48 0.12
CA GLU A 149 -3.28 -22.21 -1.06
C GLU A 149 -3.26 -20.72 -1.41
N ILE A 150 -3.43 -19.84 -0.40
CA ILE A 150 -3.39 -18.40 -0.58
C ILE A 150 -1.97 -17.96 -0.95
N THR A 151 -0.97 -18.50 -0.29
CA THR A 151 0.44 -18.25 -0.60
C THR A 151 0.76 -18.60 -2.07
N SER A 152 0.33 -19.78 -2.53
CA SER A 152 0.53 -20.21 -3.92
C SER A 152 -0.14 -19.27 -4.92
N LYS A 153 -1.36 -18.81 -4.61
CA LYS A 153 -2.06 -17.83 -5.43
C LYS A 153 -1.28 -16.53 -5.54
N ILE A 154 -0.84 -15.95 -4.41
CA ILE A 154 -0.04 -14.71 -4.40
C ILE A 154 1.26 -14.86 -5.19
N VAL A 155 1.98 -15.96 -5.03
CA VAL A 155 3.21 -16.24 -5.79
C VAL A 155 2.98 -16.28 -7.30
N ASN A 156 1.91 -16.95 -7.73
CA ASN A 156 1.59 -17.14 -9.15
C ASN A 156 1.08 -15.84 -9.81
N GLU A 157 0.30 -15.04 -9.07
CA GLU A 157 -0.29 -13.80 -9.56
C GLU A 157 0.63 -12.59 -9.36
N PHE A 158 1.80 -12.75 -8.74
CA PHE A 158 2.72 -11.65 -8.47
C PHE A 158 3.19 -10.99 -9.77
N THR A 159 2.78 -9.75 -9.97
CA THR A 159 3.15 -8.95 -11.15
C THR A 159 4.34 -8.05 -10.84
N PRO A 160 5.48 -8.18 -11.54
CA PRO A 160 6.63 -7.29 -11.35
C PRO A 160 6.25 -5.82 -11.61
N GLU A 161 6.72 -4.91 -10.76
CA GLU A 161 6.52 -3.48 -10.96
C GLU A 161 7.67 -2.86 -11.77
N ALA A 162 7.48 -1.62 -12.23
CA ALA A 162 8.59 -0.83 -12.76
C ALA A 162 9.65 -0.56 -11.68
N LYS A 163 10.92 -0.54 -12.04
CA LYS A 163 12.00 -0.09 -11.14
C LYS A 163 11.74 1.33 -10.64
N ALA A 164 11.12 2.18 -11.47
CA ALA A 164 10.76 3.55 -11.14
C ALA A 164 9.88 3.65 -9.88
N LEU A 165 8.98 2.68 -9.64
CA LEU A 165 8.16 2.66 -8.42
C LEU A 165 9.02 2.64 -7.14
N TYR A 166 10.19 2.00 -7.17
CA TYR A 166 11.09 1.86 -6.03
C TYR A 166 12.14 2.98 -5.94
N THR A 167 12.54 3.54 -7.07
CA THR A 167 13.73 4.39 -7.16
C THR A 167 13.42 5.88 -7.38
N THR A 168 12.22 6.22 -7.81
CA THR A 168 11.83 7.63 -8.01
C THR A 168 11.71 8.32 -6.66
N LYS A 169 12.42 9.45 -6.53
CA LYS A 169 12.30 10.34 -5.37
C LYS A 169 11.06 11.19 -5.52
N ILE A 170 10.22 11.21 -4.49
CA ILE A 170 8.99 12.00 -4.49
C ILE A 170 9.07 13.19 -3.55
N THR A 171 8.42 14.27 -3.94
CA THR A 171 8.07 15.38 -3.06
C THR A 171 6.56 15.34 -2.83
N PHE A 172 6.12 15.56 -1.61
CA PHE A 172 4.71 15.58 -1.25
C PHE A 172 4.53 16.39 0.05
N ASN A 173 3.32 16.83 0.26
CA ASN A 173 2.86 17.32 1.56
C ASN A 173 2.02 16.23 2.22
N LEU A 174 2.18 16.04 3.52
CA LEU A 174 1.28 15.16 4.25
C LEU A 174 -0.15 15.72 4.16
N PRO A 175 -1.17 14.87 3.95
CA PRO A 175 -2.55 15.34 3.95
C PRO A 175 -2.90 15.95 5.31
N ASP A 176 -3.57 17.12 5.28
CA ASP A 176 -4.03 17.79 6.50
C ASP A 176 -5.36 17.18 6.97
N THR A 177 -5.25 15.96 7.49
CA THR A 177 -6.39 15.14 7.93
C THR A 177 -5.93 14.15 9.00
N LYS A 178 -6.85 13.37 9.59
CA LYS A 178 -6.50 12.26 10.46
C LYS A 178 -5.64 11.23 9.70
N ARG A 179 -4.61 10.73 10.36
CA ARG A 179 -3.66 9.75 9.80
C ARG A 179 -3.47 8.59 10.74
N LEU A 180 -3.88 7.41 10.28
CA LEU A 180 -3.72 6.16 11.00
C LEU A 180 -2.53 5.38 10.43
N TYR A 181 -1.68 4.84 11.31
CA TYR A 181 -0.71 3.82 10.94
C TYR A 181 -1.10 2.48 11.56
N ILE A 182 -1.34 1.47 10.74
CA ILE A 182 -1.60 0.10 11.20
C ILE A 182 -0.30 -0.68 11.19
N LYS A 183 0.16 -1.05 12.39
CA LYS A 183 1.39 -1.76 12.67
C LYS A 183 1.15 -3.27 12.67
N LEU A 184 2.00 -4.02 11.99
CA LEU A 184 1.90 -5.47 11.81
C LEU A 184 3.05 -6.13 12.59
N ILE A 185 2.76 -6.75 13.74
CA ILE A 185 3.81 -7.16 14.66
C ILE A 185 4.55 -8.46 14.30
N ASN A 186 4.00 -9.26 13.39
CA ASN A 186 4.65 -10.46 12.86
C ASN A 186 5.15 -10.31 11.41
N ASP A 187 5.19 -9.07 10.92
CA ASP A 187 5.61 -8.77 9.55
C ASP A 187 7.10 -9.06 9.36
N LYS A 188 7.39 -10.04 8.48
CA LYS A 188 8.76 -10.43 8.14
C LYS A 188 9.40 -9.53 7.07
N SER A 189 8.60 -8.73 6.36
CA SER A 189 9.05 -7.79 5.35
C SER A 189 9.34 -6.40 5.93
N MET A 190 8.63 -6.02 7.00
CA MET A 190 8.71 -4.71 7.65
C MET A 190 8.85 -4.88 9.17
N PRO A 191 10.07 -4.95 9.71
CA PRO A 191 10.29 -5.05 11.16
C PRO A 191 9.59 -3.94 11.95
N THR A 192 9.16 -4.24 13.16
CA THR A 192 8.36 -3.33 14.00
C THR A 192 9.03 -2.00 14.27
N ASP A 193 10.36 -1.99 14.48
CA ASP A 193 11.12 -0.74 14.70
C ASP A 193 11.09 0.16 13.48
N LEU A 194 11.15 -0.43 12.27
CA LEU A 194 11.01 0.32 11.03
C LEU A 194 9.59 0.88 10.88
N GLN A 195 8.57 0.11 11.24
CA GLN A 195 7.18 0.57 11.23
C GLN A 195 6.95 1.72 12.21
N ASP A 196 7.60 1.73 13.38
CA ASP A 196 7.56 2.85 14.34
C ASP A 196 8.16 4.13 13.75
N GLU A 197 9.26 4.01 13.00
CA GLU A 197 9.80 5.16 12.26
C GLU A 197 8.84 5.65 11.17
N MET A 198 8.17 4.74 10.46
CA MET A 198 7.22 5.11 9.40
C MET A 198 5.98 5.81 9.96
N ALA A 199 5.45 5.34 11.09
CA ALA A 199 4.35 6.01 11.80
C ALA A 199 4.73 7.45 12.21
N LYS A 200 5.96 7.65 12.71
CA LYS A 200 6.49 8.99 13.01
C LYS A 200 6.63 9.86 11.76
N LYS A 201 7.13 9.31 10.64
CA LYS A 201 7.27 10.06 9.37
C LYS A 201 5.92 10.45 8.77
N LEU A 202 4.88 9.61 8.99
CA LEU A 202 3.50 9.92 8.61
C LEU A 202 2.89 11.02 9.49
N ASN A 203 3.50 11.37 10.61
CA ASN A 203 2.85 12.13 11.70
C ASN A 203 1.50 11.50 12.04
N ALA A 204 1.48 10.17 12.22
CA ALA A 204 0.27 9.43 12.52
C ALA A 204 -0.40 10.01 13.78
N THR A 205 -1.68 10.36 13.66
CA THR A 205 -2.48 10.84 14.79
C THR A 205 -2.98 9.67 15.65
N GLU A 206 -2.95 8.47 15.06
CA GLU A 206 -3.35 7.24 15.68
C GLU A 206 -2.46 6.08 15.22
N ILE A 207 -2.20 5.11 16.08
CA ILE A 207 -1.50 3.86 15.77
C ILE A 207 -2.34 2.70 16.28
N GLN A 208 -2.70 1.79 15.37
CA GLN A 208 -3.34 0.53 15.69
C GLN A 208 -2.38 -0.65 15.41
N ILE A 209 -2.60 -1.76 16.10
CA ILE A 209 -1.71 -2.94 16.01
C ILE A 209 -2.54 -4.15 15.60
N ILE A 210 -2.07 -4.86 14.57
CA ILE A 210 -2.63 -6.16 14.19
C ILE A 210 -1.56 -7.24 14.37
N ASN A 211 -1.94 -8.33 15.02
CA ASN A 211 -1.08 -9.51 15.15
C ASN A 211 -1.13 -10.34 13.86
N SER A 212 -0.44 -9.86 12.81
CA SER A 212 -0.39 -10.48 11.49
C SER A 212 0.97 -10.33 10.83
N GLY A 213 1.22 -11.12 9.77
CA GLY A 213 2.27 -10.88 8.79
C GLY A 213 1.94 -9.69 7.88
N HIS A 214 2.65 -9.61 6.75
CA HIS A 214 2.59 -8.44 5.86
C HIS A 214 1.23 -8.21 5.16
N LEU A 215 0.37 -9.21 5.10
CA LEU A 215 -0.91 -9.17 4.37
C LEU A 215 -2.13 -9.33 5.32
N PRO A 216 -2.40 -8.35 6.22
CA PRO A 216 -3.50 -8.45 7.19
C PRO A 216 -4.87 -8.52 6.52
N MET A 217 -5.02 -7.99 5.30
CA MET A 217 -6.26 -8.06 4.54
C MET A 217 -6.63 -9.50 4.14
N LEU A 218 -5.68 -10.43 4.17
CA LEU A 218 -5.88 -11.86 3.92
C LEU A 218 -5.85 -12.70 5.20
N SER A 219 -4.96 -12.39 6.17
CA SER A 219 -4.83 -13.17 7.40
C SER A 219 -5.78 -12.74 8.52
N LYS A 220 -6.15 -11.46 8.56
CA LYS A 220 -6.98 -10.83 9.63
C LYS A 220 -8.03 -9.87 9.06
N PRO A 221 -8.81 -10.26 8.02
CA PRO A 221 -9.69 -9.32 7.32
C PRO A 221 -10.78 -8.70 8.20
N LYS A 222 -11.27 -9.42 9.22
CA LYS A 222 -12.27 -8.87 10.15
C LYS A 222 -11.66 -7.80 11.05
N GLU A 223 -10.53 -8.09 11.67
CA GLU A 223 -9.83 -7.16 12.56
C GLU A 223 -9.44 -5.88 11.81
N LEU A 224 -8.94 -6.02 10.58
CA LEU A 224 -8.63 -4.88 9.73
C LEU A 224 -9.89 -4.07 9.37
N ALA A 225 -10.99 -4.73 9.02
CA ALA A 225 -12.25 -4.07 8.72
C ALA A 225 -12.82 -3.30 9.91
N ASP A 226 -12.75 -3.88 11.12
CA ASP A 226 -13.20 -3.24 12.35
C ASP A 226 -12.39 -1.95 12.60
N ILE A 227 -11.04 -2.02 12.56
CA ILE A 227 -10.16 -0.86 12.74
C ILE A 227 -10.44 0.24 11.71
N LEU A 228 -10.62 -0.12 10.43
CA LEU A 228 -10.91 0.85 9.38
C LEU A 228 -12.28 1.51 9.59
N SER A 229 -13.29 0.73 10.02
CA SER A 229 -14.63 1.26 10.31
C SER A 229 -14.62 2.23 11.48
N ASP A 230 -13.92 1.88 12.57
CA ASP A 230 -13.77 2.74 13.74
C ASP A 230 -13.10 4.07 13.38
N PHE A 231 -11.98 4.00 12.62
CA PHE A 231 -11.29 5.19 12.13
C PHE A 231 -12.18 6.08 11.26
N ILE A 232 -12.98 5.50 10.37
CA ILE A 232 -13.88 6.25 9.47
C ILE A 232 -15.03 6.89 10.26
N ASN A 233 -15.54 6.24 11.28
CA ASN A 233 -16.63 6.79 12.11
C ASN A 233 -16.19 8.00 12.95
N GLU A 234 -14.90 8.22 13.11
CA GLU A 234 -14.32 9.34 13.87
C GLU A 234 -13.98 10.58 13.03
N ILE A 235 -14.23 10.56 11.69
CA ILE A 235 -13.90 11.65 10.75
C ILE A 235 -15.15 12.23 10.02
#